data_edf65e944c7eb4bc3c2ac6b1425ee5cd
#
_entry.id   edf65e944c7eb4bc3c2ac6b1425ee5cd
#
_cell.length_a   1.000
_cell.length_b   1.000
_cell.length_c   1.000
_cell.angle_alpha   90.00
_cell.angle_beta   90.00
_cell.angle_gamma   90.00
#
_symmetry.space_group_name_H-M   'P 1'
#
loop_
_entity.id
_entity.type
_entity.pdbx_description
1 polymer ?
#
loop_
_entity_poly.entity_id
_entity_poly.type
_entity_poly.pdbx_seq_one_letter_code
_entity_poly.pdbx_strand_id
1 'polypeptide(L)'
;MKKGYWVSVYYKVGNEEKLKKYAETVTPIIKSFGGVPLIRGGNHQTFEGEDFVRTVVWEFPNYQKALDCKNSKEYKAGWEIAKGTTKRHMQVIEGFNTE
;
A
#
# COMPACT_ATOMS: atom_id res chain seq x y z
N MET A 1 -20.24 8.71 -2.77
CA MET A 1 -19.78 7.39 -2.30
C MET A 1 -18.37 7.50 -1.75
N LYS A 2 -18.12 6.85 -0.63
CA LYS A 2 -16.79 6.89 0.00
C LYS A 2 -15.87 5.85 -0.61
N LYS A 3 -14.66 6.27 -0.92
CA LYS A 3 -13.61 5.37 -1.39
C LYS A 3 -12.92 4.68 -0.22
N GLY A 4 -12.16 3.64 -0.50
CA GLY A 4 -11.29 3.03 0.48
C GLY A 4 -9.84 3.25 0.07
N TYR A 5 -8.94 3.28 1.04
CA TYR A 5 -7.54 3.56 0.76
C TYR A 5 -6.62 2.62 1.54
N TRP A 6 -5.52 2.28 0.90
CA TRP A 6 -4.37 1.71 1.57
C TRP A 6 -3.36 2.83 1.71
N VAL A 7 -2.94 3.12 2.94
CA VAL A 7 -1.91 4.12 3.19
C VAL A 7 -0.74 3.41 3.85
N SER A 8 0.40 3.38 3.18
CA SER A 8 1.60 2.70 3.67
C SER A 8 2.75 3.70 3.75
N VAL A 9 3.38 3.77 4.91
CA VAL A 9 4.60 4.54 5.09
C VAL A 9 5.70 3.59 5.52
N TYR A 10 6.83 3.64 4.82
CA TYR A 10 7.92 2.67 5.00
C TYR A 10 8.99 3.26 5.89
N TYR A 11 9.30 2.56 6.97
CA TYR A 11 10.39 2.92 7.87
C TYR A 11 11.74 2.45 7.34
N LYS A 12 11.74 1.27 6.73
CA LYS A 12 12.96 0.63 6.29
C LYS A 12 12.70 -0.28 5.10
N VAL A 13 13.56 -0.19 4.09
CA VAL A 13 13.60 -1.13 2.97
C VAL A 13 14.96 -1.79 3.02
N GLY A 14 15.02 -2.98 3.62
CA GLY A 14 16.28 -3.72 3.79
C GLY A 14 16.74 -4.46 2.55
N ASN A 15 15.86 -4.68 1.57
CA ASN A 15 16.20 -5.35 0.34
C ASN A 15 15.34 -4.79 -0.80
N GLU A 16 15.97 -3.96 -1.62
CA GLU A 16 15.28 -3.28 -2.73
C GLU A 16 14.73 -4.25 -3.77
N GLU A 17 15.48 -5.32 -4.06
CA GLU A 17 15.05 -6.31 -5.05
C GLU A 17 13.81 -7.07 -4.59
N LYS A 18 13.76 -7.44 -3.31
CA LYS A 18 12.57 -8.10 -2.75
C LYS A 18 11.36 -7.19 -2.77
N LEU A 19 11.56 -5.90 -2.46
CA LEU A 19 10.47 -4.94 -2.51
C LEU A 19 9.96 -4.78 -3.95
N LYS A 20 10.85 -4.72 -4.91
CA LYS A 20 10.49 -4.64 -6.33
C LYS A 20 9.71 -5.86 -6.77
N LYS A 21 10.17 -7.06 -6.40
CA LYS A 21 9.48 -8.29 -6.74
C LYS A 21 8.10 -8.37 -6.10
N TYR A 22 8.00 -7.93 -4.84
CA TYR A 22 6.72 -7.82 -4.15
C TYR A 22 5.77 -6.90 -4.94
N ALA A 23 6.23 -5.70 -5.29
CA ALA A 23 5.41 -4.73 -6.01
C ALA A 23 4.94 -5.29 -7.35
N GLU A 24 5.82 -5.95 -8.11
CA GLU A 24 5.45 -6.57 -9.39
C GLU A 24 4.42 -7.68 -9.20
N THR A 25 4.56 -8.46 -8.13
CA THR A 25 3.66 -9.58 -7.85
C THR A 25 2.28 -9.12 -7.43
N VAL A 26 2.20 -8.12 -6.54
CA VAL A 26 0.91 -7.72 -5.96
C VAL A 26 0.16 -6.66 -6.77
N THR A 27 0.83 -5.92 -7.64
CA THR A 27 0.18 -4.88 -8.44
C THR A 27 -1.02 -5.41 -9.24
N PRO A 28 -0.91 -6.51 -10.02
CA PRO A 28 -2.09 -7.03 -10.71
C PRO A 28 -3.17 -7.53 -9.75
N ILE A 29 -2.79 -8.05 -8.60
CA ILE A 29 -3.74 -8.50 -7.59
C ILE A 29 -4.55 -7.30 -7.06
N ILE A 30 -3.86 -6.22 -6.69
CA ILE A 30 -4.50 -5.01 -6.17
C ILE A 30 -5.44 -4.43 -7.23
N LYS A 31 -5.01 -4.38 -8.48
CA LYS A 31 -5.83 -3.88 -9.58
C LYS A 31 -7.07 -4.75 -9.80
N SER A 32 -6.98 -6.05 -9.56
CA SER A 32 -8.13 -6.94 -9.71
C SER A 32 -9.24 -6.65 -8.70
N PHE A 33 -8.91 -6.01 -7.58
CA PHE A 33 -9.89 -5.55 -6.60
C PHE A 33 -10.34 -4.11 -6.84
N GLY A 34 -9.95 -3.53 -7.97
CA GLY A 34 -10.32 -2.16 -8.32
C GLY A 34 -9.34 -1.11 -7.80
N GLY A 35 -8.16 -1.53 -7.36
CA GLY A 35 -7.15 -0.61 -6.84
C GLY A 35 -6.52 0.26 -7.92
N VAL A 36 -6.36 1.53 -7.60
CA VAL A 36 -5.70 2.52 -8.46
C VAL A 36 -4.57 3.15 -7.66
N PRO A 37 -3.33 3.12 -8.17
CA PRO A 37 -2.23 3.73 -7.41
C PRO A 37 -2.28 5.25 -7.53
N LEU A 38 -2.29 5.93 -6.39
CA LEU A 38 -2.28 7.39 -6.34
C LEU A 38 -0.90 7.94 -6.00
N ILE A 39 -0.19 7.26 -5.11
CA ILE A 39 1.17 7.63 -4.68
C ILE A 39 1.99 6.36 -4.64
N ARG A 40 3.14 6.37 -5.31
CA ARG A 40 4.05 5.22 -5.31
C ARG A 40 5.49 5.70 -5.12
N GLY A 41 5.77 6.22 -3.93
CA GLY A 41 7.03 6.88 -3.67
C GLY A 41 7.00 8.29 -4.27
N GLY A 42 8.09 8.71 -4.85
CA GLY A 42 8.20 10.06 -5.41
C GLY A 42 8.89 11.01 -4.45
N ASN A 43 9.08 12.23 -4.92
CA ASN A 43 9.74 13.25 -4.11
C ASN A 43 8.88 13.60 -2.90
N HIS A 44 9.52 13.76 -1.76
CA HIS A 44 8.80 14.12 -0.55
C HIS A 44 9.71 14.92 0.39
N GLN A 45 9.10 15.63 1.30
CA GLN A 45 9.76 16.32 2.40
C GLN A 45 8.95 16.04 3.66
N THR A 46 9.62 15.64 4.72
CA THR A 46 8.99 15.41 6.01
C THR A 46 9.18 16.65 6.87
N PHE A 47 8.07 17.25 7.31
CA PHE A 47 8.12 18.47 8.12
C PHE A 47 8.05 18.20 9.62
N GLU A 48 7.41 17.10 9.99
CA GLU A 48 7.25 16.74 11.40
C GLU A 48 7.33 15.22 11.53
N GLY A 49 7.93 14.75 12.60
CA GLY A 49 8.06 13.33 12.89
C GLY A 49 9.24 12.68 12.21
N GLU A 50 9.24 11.36 12.17
CA GLU A 50 10.30 10.59 11.55
C GLU A 50 10.27 10.74 10.03
N ASP A 51 11.46 10.75 9.42
CA ASP A 51 11.57 10.83 7.97
C ASP A 51 11.42 9.42 7.37
N PHE A 52 10.20 9.07 6.98
CA PHE A 52 9.95 7.78 6.33
C PHE A 52 10.56 7.76 4.93
N VAL A 53 11.04 6.60 4.54
CA VAL A 53 11.77 6.45 3.27
C VAL A 53 10.86 6.38 2.06
N ARG A 54 9.58 6.05 2.25
CA ARG A 54 8.66 5.87 1.12
C ARG A 54 7.21 5.92 1.60
N THR A 55 6.35 6.51 0.77
CA THR A 55 4.90 6.51 1.00
C THR A 55 4.20 5.94 -0.22
N VAL A 56 3.23 5.05 0.00
CA VAL A 56 2.43 4.44 -1.08
C VAL A 56 0.96 4.55 -0.70
N VAL A 57 0.14 5.02 -1.63
CA VAL A 57 -1.31 5.10 -1.43
C VAL A 57 -2.03 4.48 -2.62
N TRP A 58 -2.93 3.56 -2.33
CA TRP A 58 -3.82 2.96 -3.32
C TRP A 58 -5.25 3.36 -3.00
N GLU A 59 -6.04 3.64 -4.03
CA GLU A 59 -7.47 3.94 -3.89
C GLU A 59 -8.28 2.75 -4.40
N PHE A 60 -9.35 2.41 -3.68
CA PHE A 60 -10.28 1.34 -4.05
C PHE A 60 -11.69 1.91 -4.19
N PRO A 61 -12.59 1.21 -4.90
CA PRO A 61 -13.97 1.68 -5.06
C PRO A 61 -14.68 1.99 -3.75
N ASN A 62 -14.36 1.21 -2.71
CA ASN A 62 -14.94 1.42 -1.38
C ASN A 62 -14.05 0.75 -0.33
N TYR A 63 -14.37 1.00 0.93
CA TYR A 63 -13.62 0.46 2.06
C TYR A 63 -13.60 -1.07 2.08
N GLN A 64 -14.74 -1.70 1.80
CA GLN A 64 -14.83 -3.17 1.83
C GLN A 64 -13.91 -3.82 0.79
N LYS A 65 -13.83 -3.24 -0.42
CA LYS A 65 -12.92 -3.75 -1.45
C LYS A 65 -11.46 -3.63 -1.02
N ALA A 66 -11.12 -2.54 -0.36
CA ALA A 66 -9.76 -2.35 0.17
C ALA A 66 -9.43 -3.41 1.22
N LEU A 67 -10.37 -3.72 2.10
CA LEU A 67 -10.21 -4.78 3.10
C LEU A 67 -10.11 -6.15 2.45
N ASP A 68 -10.99 -6.45 1.50
CA ASP A 68 -11.00 -7.73 0.81
C ASP A 68 -9.67 -8.03 0.14
N CYS A 69 -9.09 -7.03 -0.50
CA CYS A 69 -7.79 -7.17 -1.14
C CYS A 69 -6.70 -7.50 -0.11
N LYS A 70 -6.66 -6.74 0.99
CA LYS A 70 -5.64 -6.93 2.05
C LYS A 70 -5.76 -8.32 2.67
N ASN A 71 -6.97 -8.83 2.80
CA ASN A 71 -7.22 -10.12 3.43
C ASN A 71 -7.21 -11.28 2.45
N SER A 72 -7.01 -11.03 1.16
CA SER A 72 -6.98 -12.09 0.15
C SER A 72 -5.74 -12.98 0.32
N LYS A 73 -5.88 -14.24 -0.05
CA LYS A 73 -4.77 -15.21 -0.01
C LYS A 73 -3.65 -14.79 -0.94
N GLU A 74 -4.01 -14.30 -2.11
CA GLU A 74 -3.07 -13.89 -3.15
C GLU A 74 -2.20 -12.74 -2.65
N TYR A 75 -2.81 -11.72 -2.06
CA TYR A 75 -2.05 -10.60 -1.54
C TYR A 75 -1.14 -11.02 -0.38
N LYS A 76 -1.66 -11.82 0.54
CA LYS A 76 -0.87 -12.29 1.69
C LYS A 76 0.34 -13.09 1.24
N ALA A 77 0.18 -13.93 0.23
CA ALA A 77 1.30 -14.68 -0.34
C ALA A 77 2.34 -13.75 -0.95
N GLY A 78 1.89 -12.70 -1.65
CA GLY A 78 2.78 -11.70 -2.23
C GLY A 78 3.55 -10.91 -1.17
N TRP A 79 2.90 -10.55 -0.07
CA TRP A 79 3.55 -9.81 1.01
C TRP A 79 4.69 -10.60 1.66
N GLU A 80 4.61 -11.92 1.68
CA GLU A 80 5.69 -12.77 2.24
C GLU A 80 7.03 -12.51 1.54
N ILE A 81 7.02 -12.05 0.30
CA ILE A 81 8.26 -11.75 -0.44
C ILE A 81 9.08 -10.66 0.25
N ALA A 82 8.41 -9.61 0.77
CA ALA A 82 9.09 -8.45 1.35
C ALA A 82 9.01 -8.39 2.88
N LYS A 83 8.14 -9.15 3.48
CA LYS A 83 7.81 -9.05 4.91
C LYS A 83 9.02 -9.12 5.84
N GLY A 84 9.98 -9.95 5.55
CA GLY A 84 11.14 -10.16 6.42
C GLY A 84 12.19 -9.06 6.35
N THR A 85 12.19 -8.24 5.29
CA THR A 85 13.21 -7.23 5.06
C THR A 85 12.66 -5.80 5.01
N THR A 86 11.36 -5.65 5.09
CA THR A 86 10.70 -4.34 4.97
C THR A 86 9.87 -4.06 6.22
N LYS A 87 10.04 -2.87 6.78
CA LYS A 87 9.21 -2.41 7.89
C LYS A 87 8.37 -1.24 7.44
N ARG A 88 7.08 -1.34 7.65
CA ARG A 88 6.15 -0.27 7.27
C ARG A 88 4.99 -0.20 8.23
N HIS A 89 4.37 0.99 8.25
CA HIS A 89 3.06 1.19 8.84
C HIS A 89 2.08 1.14 7.68
N MET A 90 1.02 0.35 7.81
CA MET A 90 0.04 0.20 6.74
C MET A 90 -1.36 0.17 7.32
N GLN A 91 -2.21 1.06 6.83
CA GLN A 91 -3.61 1.14 7.24
C GLN A 91 -4.52 1.00 6.04
N VAL A 92 -5.67 0.39 6.27
CA VAL A 92 -6.80 0.44 5.35
C VAL A 92 -7.77 1.42 5.99
N ILE A 93 -8.15 2.45 5.26
CA ILE A 93 -8.96 3.53 5.83
C ILE A 93 -10.03 3.98 4.82
N GLU A 94 -11.20 4.33 5.34
CA GLU A 94 -12.29 4.86 4.53
C GLU A 94 -12.06 6.33 4.22
N GLY A 95 -12.33 6.71 2.98
CA GLY A 95 -12.18 8.09 2.55
C GLY A 95 -13.28 8.99 3.08
N PHE A 96 -13.02 10.28 3.04
CA PHE A 96 -14.02 11.29 3.42
C PHE A 96 -14.94 11.54 2.24
N ASN A 97 -16.24 11.58 2.50
CA ASN A 97 -17.24 11.89 1.48
C ASN A 97 -17.41 13.39 1.39
N THR A 98 -16.95 13.97 0.28
CA THR A 98 -16.99 15.43 0.08
C THR A 98 -18.16 15.91 -0.75
N GLU A 99 -19.04 15.04 -1.18
CA GLU A 99 -20.21 15.41 -1.98
C GLU A 99 -21.29 16.10 -1.15
#